data_c73537d62dbcd7cd64dcf47ac0bde3e6
#
_entry.id   c73537d62dbcd7cd64dcf47ac0bde3e6
#
_cell.length_a   1.000
_cell.length_b   1.000
_cell.length_c   1.000
_cell.angle_alpha   90.00
_cell.angle_beta   90.00
_cell.angle_gamma   90.00
#
_symmetry.space_group_name_H-M   'P 1'
#
loop_
_entity.id
_entity.type
_entity.pdbx_description
1 polymer ?
#
loop_
_entity_poly.entity_id
_entity_poly.type
_entity_poly.pdbx_seq_one_letter_code
_entity_poly.pdbx_strand_id
1 'polypeptide(L)'
;MEQPDRLKKFVYQDGNPIQKIWDTSSLSSFASCPRMYNWTNLQGYKSKVYGMATGFGSAVHEGFEVLDMQKFNGATKDEAVAAAIKYVLLEFGEALNQSEDKARGLTAALRAVTWRGEEYWDDLFEIATMPN
;
A
#
# COMPACT_ATOMS: atom_id res chain seq x y z
N MET A 1 17.33 9.26 14.91
CA MET A 1 18.12 10.37 14.31
C MET A 1 17.12 11.37 13.74
N GLU A 2 17.21 12.61 14.19
CA GLU A 2 16.33 13.67 13.69
C GLU A 2 16.69 13.99 12.23
N GLN A 3 15.68 14.04 11.35
CA GLN A 3 15.92 14.44 9.96
C GLN A 3 16.39 15.90 9.90
N PRO A 4 17.36 16.22 9.01
CA PRO A 4 17.74 17.61 8.77
C PRO A 4 16.52 18.46 8.40
N ASP A 5 16.45 19.69 8.88
CA ASP A 5 15.29 20.58 8.63
C ASP A 5 14.94 20.75 7.15
N ARG A 6 15.93 20.67 6.27
CA ARG A 6 15.72 20.74 4.82
C ARG A 6 14.93 19.57 4.24
N LEU A 7 14.84 18.44 4.96
CA LEU A 7 14.12 17.23 4.53
C LEU A 7 12.77 17.09 5.23
N LYS A 8 12.43 17.97 6.17
CA LYS A 8 11.14 17.94 6.84
C LYS A 8 10.04 18.38 5.87
N LYS A 9 9.06 17.51 5.66
CA LYS A 9 7.90 17.80 4.81
C LYS A 9 7.08 18.96 5.35
N PHE A 10 6.98 19.07 6.66
CA PHE A 10 6.23 20.12 7.36
C PHE A 10 7.13 20.90 8.30
N VAL A 11 6.88 22.21 8.40
CA VAL A 11 7.41 23.10 9.43
C VAL A 11 6.24 23.73 10.17
N TYR A 12 6.49 24.22 11.40
CA TYR A 12 5.47 24.86 12.21
C TYR A 12 5.81 26.32 12.38
N GLN A 13 4.83 27.19 12.12
CA GLN A 13 4.93 28.63 12.36
C GLN A 13 3.72 29.03 13.22
N ASP A 14 4.00 29.62 14.38
CA ASP A 14 2.96 30.00 15.37
C ASP A 14 1.99 28.84 15.69
N GLY A 15 2.53 27.61 15.80
CA GLY A 15 1.75 26.41 16.07
C GLY A 15 1.00 25.82 14.87
N ASN A 16 1.07 26.47 13.71
CA ASN A 16 0.39 26.00 12.51
C ASN A 16 1.34 25.24 11.59
N PRO A 17 0.97 24.06 11.08
CA PRO A 17 1.77 23.31 10.13
C PRO A 17 1.77 23.97 8.75
N ILE A 18 2.94 24.09 8.17
CA ILE A 18 3.15 24.58 6.80
C ILE A 18 3.88 23.49 6.03
N GLN A 19 3.36 23.10 4.88
CA GLN A 19 4.02 22.12 4.03
C GLN A 19 5.14 22.77 3.23
N LYS A 20 6.37 22.27 3.41
CA LYS A 20 7.57 22.74 2.74
C LYS A 20 7.91 21.99 1.48
N ILE A 21 7.71 20.67 1.51
CA ILE A 21 7.98 19.78 0.39
C ILE A 21 6.64 19.29 -0.16
N TRP A 22 6.40 19.56 -1.43
CA TRP A 22 5.17 19.22 -2.12
C TRP A 22 5.39 18.03 -3.05
N ASP A 23 4.47 17.09 -3.01
CA ASP A 23 4.35 16.01 -3.97
C ASP A 23 3.09 16.20 -4.83
N THR A 24 2.95 15.40 -5.88
CA THR A 24 1.82 15.47 -6.80
C THR A 24 0.49 15.24 -6.08
N SER A 25 0.44 14.33 -5.12
CA SER A 25 -0.78 14.05 -4.34
C SER A 25 -1.20 15.23 -3.49
N SER A 26 -0.27 15.89 -2.81
CA SER A 26 -0.54 17.08 -1.99
C SER A 26 -1.01 18.25 -2.85
N LEU A 27 -0.38 18.50 -3.99
CA LEU A 27 -0.79 19.53 -4.95
C LEU A 27 -2.19 19.26 -5.48
N SER A 28 -2.48 18.04 -5.89
CA SER A 28 -3.79 17.63 -6.38
C SER A 28 -4.87 17.78 -5.30
N SER A 29 -4.58 17.38 -4.07
CA SER A 29 -5.50 17.52 -2.93
C SER A 29 -5.80 18.99 -2.64
N PHE A 30 -4.78 19.84 -2.62
CA PHE A 30 -4.96 21.29 -2.42
C PHE A 30 -5.77 21.94 -3.55
N ALA A 31 -5.47 21.60 -4.81
CA ALA A 31 -6.18 22.13 -5.98
C ALA A 31 -7.66 21.70 -6.00
N SER A 32 -7.95 20.48 -5.59
CA SER A 32 -9.32 19.94 -5.56
C SER A 32 -10.14 20.53 -4.43
N CYS A 33 -9.60 20.59 -3.22
CA CYS A 33 -10.27 21.12 -2.04
C CYS A 33 -9.26 21.54 -0.98
N PRO A 34 -8.91 22.85 -0.87
CA PRO A 34 -7.98 23.36 0.13
C PRO A 34 -8.38 23.01 1.57
N ARG A 35 -9.65 22.98 1.87
CA ARG A 35 -10.17 22.62 3.20
C ARG A 35 -9.89 21.16 3.54
N MET A 36 -10.15 20.25 2.61
CA MET A 36 -9.81 18.83 2.76
C MET A 36 -8.30 18.62 2.90
N TYR A 37 -7.51 19.31 2.08
CA TYR A 37 -6.06 19.33 2.20
C TYR A 37 -5.59 19.73 3.59
N ASN A 38 -6.15 20.83 4.15
CA ASN A 38 -5.83 21.25 5.50
C ASN A 38 -6.09 20.15 6.53
N TRP A 39 -7.24 19.51 6.46
CA TRP A 39 -7.61 18.48 7.43
C TRP A 39 -6.79 17.21 7.30
N THR A 40 -6.58 16.73 6.08
CA THR A 40 -5.90 15.45 5.84
C THR A 40 -4.39 15.57 5.84
N ASN A 41 -3.84 16.58 5.16
CA ASN A 41 -2.40 16.73 4.97
C ASN A 41 -1.73 17.53 6.09
N LEU A 42 -2.34 18.62 6.54
CA LEU A 42 -1.75 19.49 7.57
C LEU A 42 -2.13 19.02 8.98
N GLN A 43 -3.39 18.70 9.23
CA GLN A 43 -3.88 18.32 10.56
C GLN A 43 -3.79 16.82 10.83
N GLY A 44 -3.52 16.00 9.80
CA GLY A 44 -3.31 14.57 9.94
C GLY A 44 -4.59 13.75 10.19
N TYR A 45 -5.77 14.31 9.93
CA TYR A 45 -7.01 13.55 10.03
C TYR A 45 -7.07 12.47 8.96
N LYS A 46 -7.43 11.25 9.38
CA LYS A 46 -7.60 10.10 8.49
C LYS A 46 -9.00 9.55 8.64
N SER A 47 -9.55 9.02 7.55
CA SER A 47 -10.79 8.26 7.62
C SER A 47 -10.62 7.06 8.56
N LYS A 48 -11.61 6.80 9.40
CA LYS A 48 -11.67 5.59 10.22
C LYS A 48 -12.00 4.33 9.41
N VAL A 49 -12.57 4.53 8.24
CA VAL A 49 -12.95 3.46 7.32
C VAL A 49 -11.96 3.46 6.15
N TYR A 50 -11.29 2.34 5.95
CA TYR A 50 -10.47 2.14 4.76
C TYR A 50 -11.34 2.28 3.51
N GLY A 51 -10.98 3.18 2.62
CA GLY A 51 -11.59 3.21 1.30
C GLY A 51 -11.39 1.87 0.61
N MET A 52 -12.45 1.28 0.07
CA MET A 52 -12.43 -0.06 -0.54
C MET A 52 -11.34 -0.20 -1.60
N ALA A 53 -11.18 0.80 -2.46
CA ALA A 53 -10.15 0.80 -3.50
C ALA A 53 -8.73 0.80 -2.92
N THR A 54 -8.50 1.55 -1.84
CA THR A 54 -7.21 1.59 -1.14
C THR A 54 -6.93 0.27 -0.43
N GLY A 55 -7.92 -0.31 0.25
CA GLY A 55 -7.81 -1.59 0.92
C GLY A 55 -7.51 -2.73 -0.05
N PHE A 56 -8.18 -2.78 -1.19
CA PHE A 56 -7.90 -3.75 -2.25
C PHE A 56 -6.48 -3.58 -2.82
N GLY A 57 -6.07 -2.36 -3.14
CA GLY A 57 -4.72 -2.08 -3.63
C GLY A 57 -3.65 -2.50 -2.63
N SER A 58 -3.81 -2.16 -1.36
CA SER A 58 -2.89 -2.58 -0.29
C SER A 58 -2.81 -4.10 -0.17
N ALA A 59 -3.96 -4.79 -0.19
CA ALA A 59 -4.00 -6.25 -0.08
C ALA A 59 -3.25 -6.94 -1.23
N VAL A 60 -3.41 -6.46 -2.46
CA VAL A 60 -2.70 -7.00 -3.63
C VAL A 60 -1.20 -6.71 -3.54
N HIS A 61 -0.80 -5.49 -3.22
CA HIS A 61 0.61 -5.11 -3.09
C HIS A 61 1.32 -5.87 -1.98
N GLU A 62 0.73 -5.94 -0.81
CA GLU A 62 1.33 -6.66 0.32
C GLU A 62 1.33 -8.18 0.09
N GLY A 63 0.30 -8.71 -0.58
CA GLY A 63 0.29 -10.10 -1.02
C GLY A 63 1.42 -10.42 -2.01
N PHE A 64 1.70 -9.53 -2.93
CA PHE A 64 2.85 -9.64 -3.85
C PHE A 64 4.18 -9.57 -3.11
N GLU A 65 4.31 -8.68 -2.16
CA GLU A 65 5.51 -8.57 -1.33
C GLU A 65 5.79 -9.85 -0.53
N VAL A 66 4.76 -10.42 0.08
CA VAL A 66 4.88 -11.71 0.79
C VAL A 66 5.33 -12.81 -0.16
N LEU A 67 4.75 -12.87 -1.37
CA LEU A 67 5.12 -13.83 -2.40
C LEU A 67 6.60 -13.73 -2.78
N ASP A 68 7.06 -12.51 -3.06
CA ASP A 68 8.44 -12.21 -3.44
C ASP A 68 9.40 -12.55 -2.30
N MET A 69 9.07 -12.19 -1.06
CA MET A 69 9.89 -12.51 0.11
C MET A 69 9.98 -14.00 0.40
N GLN A 70 8.89 -14.75 0.23
CA GLN A 70 8.91 -16.20 0.40
C GLN A 70 9.81 -16.87 -0.64
N LYS A 71 9.74 -16.44 -1.89
CA LYS A 71 10.64 -16.92 -2.93
C LYS A 71 12.10 -16.57 -2.62
N PHE A 72 12.38 -15.35 -2.21
CA PHE A 72 13.72 -14.93 -1.80
C PHE A 72 14.30 -15.79 -0.68
N ASN A 73 13.44 -16.23 0.25
CA ASN A 73 13.83 -17.12 1.36
C ASN A 73 13.90 -18.61 0.97
N GLY A 74 13.73 -18.93 -0.29
CA GLY A 74 13.89 -20.29 -0.81
C GLY A 74 12.63 -21.18 -0.74
N ALA A 75 11.44 -20.60 -0.50
CA ALA A 75 10.19 -21.34 -0.54
C ALA A 75 9.86 -21.81 -1.96
N THR A 76 9.13 -22.92 -2.07
CA THR A 76 8.56 -23.35 -3.33
C THR A 76 7.44 -22.44 -3.77
N LYS A 77 7.05 -22.50 -5.04
CA LYS A 77 5.92 -21.73 -5.58
C LYS A 77 4.64 -21.93 -4.78
N ASP A 78 4.30 -23.17 -4.48
CA ASP A 78 3.06 -23.50 -3.76
C ASP A 78 3.11 -22.99 -2.31
N GLU A 79 4.23 -23.11 -1.64
CA GLU A 79 4.42 -22.55 -0.29
C GLU A 79 4.34 -21.03 -0.27
N ALA A 80 4.94 -20.35 -1.24
CA ALA A 80 4.92 -18.90 -1.35
C ALA A 80 3.50 -18.38 -1.63
N VAL A 81 2.78 -19.01 -2.57
CA VAL A 81 1.39 -18.65 -2.88
C VAL A 81 0.49 -18.88 -1.67
N ALA A 82 0.64 -20.01 -0.99
CA ALA A 82 -0.14 -20.31 0.22
C ALA A 82 0.13 -19.28 1.35
N ALA A 83 1.38 -18.90 1.54
CA ALA A 83 1.74 -17.87 2.52
C ALA A 83 1.15 -16.50 2.18
N ALA A 84 1.20 -16.09 0.93
CA ALA A 84 0.62 -14.84 0.47
C ALA A 84 -0.92 -14.82 0.61
N ILE A 85 -1.60 -15.90 0.25
CA ILE A 85 -3.04 -16.06 0.43
C ILE A 85 -3.40 -15.96 1.93
N LYS A 86 -2.68 -16.68 2.77
CA LYS A 86 -2.89 -16.64 4.23
C LYS A 86 -2.74 -15.22 4.79
N TYR A 87 -1.70 -14.51 4.36
CA TYR A 87 -1.48 -13.13 4.77
C TYR A 87 -2.65 -12.22 4.39
N VAL A 88 -3.08 -12.25 3.13
CA VAL A 88 -4.21 -11.44 2.66
C VAL A 88 -5.49 -11.77 3.41
N LEU A 89 -5.76 -13.04 3.67
CA LEU A 89 -6.93 -13.46 4.45
C LEU A 89 -6.91 -12.95 5.88
N LEU A 90 -5.76 -12.99 6.54
CA LEU A 90 -5.63 -12.56 7.95
C LEU A 90 -5.69 -11.05 8.10
N GLU A 91 -5.01 -10.31 7.22
CA GLU A 91 -4.87 -8.86 7.36
C GLU A 91 -6.02 -8.08 6.70
N PHE A 92 -6.58 -8.59 5.60
CA PHE A 92 -7.56 -7.87 4.79
C PHE A 92 -8.89 -8.61 4.62
N GLY A 93 -8.99 -9.86 5.08
CA GLY A 93 -10.15 -10.70 4.82
C GLY A 93 -11.45 -10.11 5.31
N GLU A 94 -11.50 -9.61 6.54
CA GLU A 94 -12.71 -9.02 7.10
C GLU A 94 -13.13 -7.75 6.36
N ALA A 95 -12.18 -6.85 6.10
CA ALA A 95 -12.47 -5.59 5.42
C ALA A 95 -12.92 -5.79 3.98
N LEU A 96 -12.28 -6.69 3.24
CA LEU A 96 -12.60 -6.95 1.82
C LEU A 96 -13.82 -7.85 1.63
N ASN A 97 -14.13 -8.70 2.59
CA ASN A 97 -15.31 -9.58 2.50
C ASN A 97 -16.64 -8.82 2.61
N GLN A 98 -16.63 -7.64 3.20
CA GLN A 98 -17.79 -6.76 3.30
C GLN A 98 -18.03 -5.94 2.02
N SER A 99 -17.15 -6.06 1.03
CA SER A 99 -17.26 -5.32 -0.22
C SER A 99 -18.41 -5.83 -1.09
N GLU A 100 -19.29 -4.94 -1.51
CA GLU A 100 -20.28 -5.18 -2.55
C GLU A 100 -19.65 -5.19 -3.96
N ASP A 101 -18.46 -4.61 -4.10
CA ASP A 101 -17.70 -4.57 -5.36
C ASP A 101 -16.91 -5.87 -5.55
N LYS A 102 -17.48 -6.79 -6.32
CA LYS A 102 -16.84 -8.07 -6.64
C LYS A 102 -15.51 -7.93 -7.41
N ALA A 103 -15.31 -6.85 -8.12
CA ALA A 103 -14.07 -6.59 -8.86
C ALA A 103 -12.91 -6.18 -7.95
N ARG A 104 -13.22 -5.66 -6.75
CA ARG A 104 -12.25 -5.19 -5.76
C ARG A 104 -12.44 -5.83 -4.39
N GLY A 105 -13.05 -6.99 -4.36
CA GLY A 105 -13.28 -7.75 -3.13
C GLY A 105 -12.16 -8.73 -2.83
N LEU A 106 -12.36 -9.50 -1.77
CA LEU A 106 -11.40 -10.51 -1.28
C LEU A 106 -11.04 -11.53 -2.36
N THR A 107 -12.03 -12.08 -3.07
CA THR A 107 -11.81 -13.08 -4.12
C THR A 107 -10.92 -12.55 -5.24
N ALA A 108 -11.12 -11.30 -5.65
CA ALA A 108 -10.30 -10.66 -6.69
C ALA A 108 -8.85 -10.45 -6.21
N ALA A 109 -8.64 -10.06 -4.96
CA ALA A 109 -7.30 -9.93 -4.37
C ALA A 109 -6.57 -11.28 -4.33
N LEU A 110 -7.25 -12.33 -3.87
CA LEU A 110 -6.68 -13.68 -3.82
C LEU A 110 -6.33 -14.22 -5.21
N ARG A 111 -7.21 -13.98 -6.20
CA ARG A 111 -6.93 -14.33 -7.60
C ARG A 111 -5.72 -13.61 -8.16
N ALA A 112 -5.57 -12.33 -7.89
CA ALA A 112 -4.42 -11.55 -8.37
C ALA A 112 -3.10 -12.09 -7.80
N VAL A 113 -3.06 -12.40 -6.52
CA VAL A 113 -1.88 -12.97 -5.85
C VAL A 113 -1.55 -14.36 -6.41
N THR A 114 -2.54 -15.22 -6.55
CA THR A 114 -2.37 -16.56 -7.13
C THR A 114 -1.87 -16.48 -8.57
N TRP A 115 -2.50 -15.66 -9.39
CA TRP A 115 -2.10 -15.43 -10.78
C TRP A 115 -0.66 -14.97 -10.91
N ARG A 116 -0.22 -14.01 -10.09
CA ARG A 116 1.18 -13.57 -10.08
C ARG A 116 2.14 -14.71 -9.76
N GLY A 117 1.81 -15.54 -8.77
CA GLY A 117 2.64 -16.68 -8.41
C GLY A 117 2.72 -17.75 -9.48
N GLU A 118 1.63 -17.99 -10.21
CA GLU A 118 1.58 -19.01 -11.26
C GLU A 118 2.24 -18.55 -12.56
N GLU A 119 1.91 -17.34 -13.04
CA GLU A 119 2.35 -16.84 -14.34
C GLU A 119 3.74 -16.20 -14.33
N TYR A 120 4.13 -15.58 -13.21
CA TYR A 120 5.36 -14.80 -13.13
C TYR A 120 6.37 -15.32 -12.11
N TRP A 121 6.23 -16.56 -11.67
CA TRP A 121 7.15 -17.12 -10.66
C TRP A 121 8.61 -17.02 -11.05
N ASP A 122 8.93 -17.32 -12.28
CA ASP A 122 10.32 -17.32 -12.76
C ASP A 122 10.88 -15.89 -12.91
N ASP A 123 10.03 -14.90 -13.09
CA ASP A 123 10.40 -13.49 -13.30
C ASP A 123 10.53 -12.69 -12.00
N LEU A 124 10.10 -13.22 -10.85
CA LEU A 124 10.04 -12.49 -9.58
C LEU A 124 11.40 -12.03 -9.02
N PHE A 125 12.51 -12.43 -9.60
CA PHE A 125 13.84 -12.15 -9.03
C PHE A 125 14.73 -11.18 -9.78
N GLU A 126 14.39 -10.77 -10.97
CA GLU A 126 15.22 -9.84 -11.73
C GLU A 126 15.45 -8.52 -10.99
N ILE A 127 14.48 -8.09 -10.21
CA ILE A 127 14.54 -6.83 -9.43
C ILE A 127 15.39 -6.99 -8.15
N ALA A 128 15.38 -8.16 -7.52
CA ALA A 128 16.09 -8.41 -6.26
C ALA A 128 17.60 -8.59 -6.45
N THR A 129 18.06 -8.85 -7.66
CA THR A 129 19.48 -9.02 -8.00
C THR A 129 20.16 -7.75 -8.50
N MET A 130 19.42 -6.64 -8.62
CA MET A 130 20.01 -5.35 -8.97
C MET A 130 20.91 -4.86 -7.83
N PRO A 131 22.18 -4.54 -8.10
CA PRO A 131 23.07 -3.95 -7.09
C PRO A 131 22.52 -2.59 -6.66
N ASN A 132 22.47 -2.39 -5.36
CA ASN A 132 22.14 -1.10 -4.75
C ASN A 132 23.14 -0.02 -5.18
#